data_5eded9c243992543256cf80dab682c97
#
_entry.id   5eded9c243992543256cf80dab682c97
#
_cell.length_a   1.000
_cell.length_b   1.000
_cell.length_c   1.000
_cell.angle_alpha   90.00
_cell.angle_beta   90.00
_cell.angle_gamma   90.00
#
_symmetry.space_group_name_H-M   'P 1'
#
loop_
_entity.id
_entity.type
_entity.pdbx_description
1 polymer ?
#
loop_
_entity_poly.entity_id
_entity_poly.type
_entity_poly.pdbx_seq_one_letter_code
_entity_poly.pdbx_strand_id
1 'polypeptide(L)'
;MAVVTVIVALLGPIFGVLADHKDKKKVLFTTAATLGIFGCILNGFITGWLLFLIIFVFTKICYSASLTIYDSMLNDITSEERMDEVSSYGFAWGYIGSCIPFLIALIAYVLGPDMVGVLPDILSKGIGFTVTAVWWLLVTIPLIRGFKQRNYVETEGHDIRKAFAKIFHTLKNIATHDKKVLFFLIAFFLYIDGVGTIIDNAINIGTDLNLNTVGQVVFLLATQVVAFGGSLVRKAFEKCNTVTLILVCIAGYFGIALYALMLSSLLHFAILAFFIGCFQGSIQSLSRSYYSKIIPAENSGEYFGIYDIFSKGASFLGSAVIAAVKLAGGTINVAVACLAVFFALGFIFLRIADKQKAIR
;
A
#
# COMPACT_ATOMS: atom_id res chain seq x y z
N MET A 1 7.29 -9.79 11.51
CA MET A 1 6.48 -8.89 10.67
C MET A 1 5.21 -8.42 11.38
N ALA A 2 4.34 -9.29 11.93
CA ALA A 2 3.08 -8.90 12.59
C ALA A 2 3.22 -7.81 13.67
N VAL A 3 4.22 -7.92 14.57
CA VAL A 3 4.48 -6.91 15.63
C VAL A 3 4.80 -5.53 15.03
N VAL A 4 5.58 -5.48 13.96
CA VAL A 4 5.92 -4.23 13.27
C VAL A 4 4.66 -3.59 12.67
N THR A 5 3.81 -4.39 12.03
CA THR A 5 2.54 -3.94 11.46
C THR A 5 1.63 -3.33 12.52
N VAL A 6 1.52 -3.97 13.70
CA VAL A 6 0.72 -3.44 14.82
C VAL A 6 1.28 -2.10 15.32
N ILE A 7 2.60 -2.02 15.54
CA ILE A 7 3.25 -0.78 15.99
C ILE A 7 3.00 0.35 14.98
N VAL A 8 3.20 0.06 13.71
CA VAL A 8 3.00 1.03 12.63
C VAL A 8 1.54 1.46 12.52
N ALA A 9 0.58 0.53 12.62
CA ALA A 9 -0.84 0.84 12.58
C ALA A 9 -1.28 1.76 13.74
N LEU A 10 -0.68 1.59 14.93
CA LEU A 10 -0.96 2.44 16.10
C LEU A 10 -0.32 3.83 15.97
N LEU A 11 0.86 3.94 15.37
CA LEU A 11 1.60 5.20 15.25
C LEU A 11 1.13 6.05 14.05
N GLY A 12 0.64 5.43 12.97
CA GLY A 12 0.18 6.12 11.77
C GLY A 12 -0.79 7.27 12.04
N PRO A 13 -1.91 7.04 12.75
CA PRO A 13 -2.86 8.09 13.07
C PRO A 13 -2.29 9.22 13.92
N ILE A 14 -1.32 8.92 14.80
CA ILE A 14 -0.66 9.95 15.64
C ILE A 14 0.14 10.89 14.75
N PHE A 15 0.95 10.34 13.84
CA PHE A 15 1.70 11.13 12.88
C PHE A 15 0.77 11.93 11.97
N GLY A 16 -0.39 11.35 11.60
CA GLY A 16 -1.42 12.02 10.82
C GLY A 16 -1.98 13.24 11.52
N VAL A 17 -2.44 13.09 12.76
CA VAL A 17 -2.94 14.22 13.59
C VAL A 17 -1.91 15.31 13.75
N LEU A 18 -0.65 14.95 14.01
CA LEU A 18 0.43 15.93 14.14
C LEU A 18 0.73 16.64 12.81
N ALA A 19 0.58 15.97 11.69
CA ALA A 19 0.80 16.52 10.36
C ALA A 19 -0.29 17.53 9.95
N ASP A 20 -1.50 17.45 10.49
CA ASP A 20 -2.59 18.36 10.16
C ASP A 20 -2.40 19.77 10.72
N HIS A 21 -1.48 19.98 11.65
CA HIS A 21 -1.15 21.31 12.14
C HIS A 21 -0.42 22.14 11.07
N LYS A 22 -0.58 23.46 11.16
CA LYS A 22 0.03 24.43 10.24
C LYS A 22 1.54 24.19 10.10
N ASP A 23 2.01 24.12 8.85
CA ASP A 23 3.43 23.94 8.46
C ASP A 23 4.10 22.64 8.95
N LYS A 24 3.37 21.72 9.60
CA LYS A 24 3.94 20.49 10.16
C LYS A 24 3.99 19.34 9.16
N LYS A 25 3.08 19.27 8.23
CA LYS A 25 2.98 18.15 7.26
C LYS A 25 4.29 17.93 6.50
N LYS A 26 4.86 19.01 5.95
CA LYS A 26 6.14 18.96 5.23
C LYS A 26 7.31 18.58 6.14
N VAL A 27 7.38 19.16 7.34
CA VAL A 27 8.47 18.92 8.30
C VAL A 27 8.45 17.45 8.74
N LEU A 28 7.31 16.95 9.18
CA LEU A 28 7.16 15.56 9.64
C LEU A 28 7.43 14.55 8.52
N PHE A 29 6.92 14.81 7.31
CA PHE A 29 7.23 13.99 6.14
C PHE A 29 8.73 13.93 5.87
N THR A 30 9.39 15.09 5.81
CA THR A 30 10.83 15.16 5.54
C THR A 30 11.64 14.46 6.61
N THR A 31 11.30 14.65 7.89
CA THR A 31 11.98 13.98 9.00
C THR A 31 11.81 12.47 8.93
N ALA A 32 10.59 11.98 8.76
CA ALA A 32 10.31 10.55 8.65
C ALA A 32 11.02 9.92 7.44
N ALA A 33 10.96 10.57 6.27
CA ALA A 33 11.65 10.09 5.06
C ALA A 33 13.18 10.05 5.25
N THR A 34 13.78 11.11 5.80
CA THR A 34 15.24 11.17 6.03
C THR A 34 15.70 10.10 7.01
N LEU A 35 15.01 9.92 8.14
CA LEU A 35 15.33 8.88 9.11
C LEU A 35 15.16 7.48 8.51
N GLY A 36 14.10 7.27 7.71
CA GLY A 36 13.87 6.02 6.99
C GLY A 36 14.96 5.72 5.97
N ILE A 37 15.38 6.70 5.18
CA ILE A 37 16.46 6.58 4.19
C ILE A 37 17.78 6.23 4.90
N PHE A 38 18.11 6.91 5.97
CA PHE A 38 19.31 6.62 6.74
C PHE A 38 19.29 5.22 7.35
N GLY A 39 18.17 4.81 7.96
CA GLY A 39 17.98 3.47 8.48
C GLY A 39 18.05 2.40 7.37
N CYS A 40 17.55 2.70 6.16
CA CYS A 40 17.65 1.80 5.01
C CYS A 40 19.11 1.56 4.62
N ILE A 41 19.95 2.59 4.55
CA ILE A 41 21.39 2.45 4.27
C ILE A 41 22.05 1.59 5.37
N LEU A 42 21.79 1.88 6.64
CA LEU A 42 22.38 1.13 7.75
C LEU A 42 22.06 -0.35 7.68
N ASN A 43 20.83 -0.73 7.34
CA ASN A 43 20.44 -2.15 7.21
C ASN A 43 21.31 -2.92 6.20
N GLY A 44 21.85 -2.25 5.18
CA GLY A 44 22.73 -2.87 4.19
C GLY A 44 24.07 -3.35 4.72
N PHE A 45 24.53 -2.82 5.87
CA PHE A 45 25.88 -3.05 6.38
C PHE A 45 25.89 -3.72 7.76
N ILE A 46 24.75 -4.03 8.34
CA ILE A 46 24.65 -4.70 9.64
C ILE A 46 24.70 -6.20 9.46
N THR A 47 25.59 -6.85 10.21
CA THR A 47 25.78 -8.31 10.21
C THR A 47 25.07 -9.02 11.36
N GLY A 48 24.82 -8.32 12.49
CA GLY A 48 24.14 -8.88 13.66
C GLY A 48 22.63 -8.91 13.50
N TRP A 49 21.99 -10.08 13.60
CA TRP A 49 20.55 -10.25 13.39
C TRP A 49 19.66 -9.36 14.28
N LEU A 50 20.04 -9.19 15.57
CA LEU A 50 19.24 -8.39 16.51
C LEU A 50 19.31 -6.90 16.17
N LEU A 51 20.52 -6.38 15.89
CA LEU A 51 20.69 -4.97 15.51
C LEU A 51 20.03 -4.70 14.17
N PHE A 52 20.16 -5.62 13.20
CA PHE A 52 19.43 -5.54 11.93
C PHE A 52 17.92 -5.45 12.16
N LEU A 53 17.36 -6.32 13.02
CA LEU A 53 15.93 -6.31 13.31
C LEU A 53 15.47 -4.98 13.92
N ILE A 54 16.21 -4.44 14.89
CA ILE A 54 15.88 -3.17 15.55
C ILE A 54 15.86 -2.02 14.54
N ILE A 55 16.92 -1.90 13.72
CA ILE A 55 17.02 -0.84 12.71
C ILE A 55 15.99 -1.05 11.60
N PHE A 56 15.73 -2.28 11.20
CA PHE A 56 14.68 -2.59 10.22
C PHE A 56 13.28 -2.17 10.72
N VAL A 57 12.94 -2.47 11.97
CA VAL A 57 11.67 -2.04 12.58
C VAL A 57 11.58 -0.52 12.60
N PHE A 58 12.63 0.16 13.05
CA PHE A 58 12.69 1.63 13.04
C PHE A 58 12.51 2.20 11.62
N THR A 59 13.24 1.67 10.65
CA THR A 59 13.13 2.06 9.24
C THR A 59 11.71 1.88 8.71
N LYS A 60 11.06 0.76 9.04
CA LYS A 60 9.68 0.47 8.65
C LYS A 60 8.68 1.46 9.28
N ILE A 61 8.87 1.83 10.53
CA ILE A 61 8.03 2.86 11.20
C ILE A 61 8.19 4.21 10.48
N CYS A 62 9.41 4.64 10.21
CA CYS A 62 9.68 5.89 9.50
C CYS A 62 9.11 5.88 8.08
N TYR A 63 9.30 4.80 7.34
CA TYR A 63 8.72 4.60 6.02
C TYR A 63 7.20 4.70 6.05
N SER A 64 6.55 4.00 6.96
CA SER A 64 5.11 4.01 7.07
C SER A 64 4.55 5.38 7.46
N ALA A 65 5.18 6.06 8.42
CA ALA A 65 4.80 7.43 8.80
C ALA A 65 4.91 8.38 7.59
N SER A 66 5.98 8.25 6.80
CA SER A 66 6.15 9.06 5.58
C SER A 66 5.04 8.78 4.56
N LEU A 67 4.63 7.53 4.37
CA LEU A 67 3.54 7.17 3.44
C LEU A 67 2.18 7.71 3.89
N THR A 68 1.84 7.58 5.16
CA THR A 68 0.58 8.11 5.71
C THR A 68 0.47 9.62 5.49
N ILE A 69 1.58 10.35 5.75
CA ILE A 69 1.63 11.80 5.51
C ILE A 69 1.58 12.10 4.01
N TYR A 70 2.32 11.36 3.19
CA TYR A 70 2.30 11.50 1.72
C TYR A 70 0.90 11.34 1.14
N ASP A 71 0.15 10.33 1.58
CA ASP A 71 -1.21 10.10 1.10
C ASP A 71 -2.13 11.27 1.47
N SER A 72 -1.97 11.85 2.65
CA SER A 72 -2.74 13.02 3.08
C SER A 72 -2.40 14.31 2.31
N MET A 73 -1.20 14.38 1.68
CA MET A 73 -0.81 15.53 0.86
C MET A 73 -1.65 15.67 -0.41
N LEU A 74 -2.37 14.63 -0.83
CA LEU A 74 -3.21 14.67 -2.02
C LEU A 74 -4.24 15.82 -1.95
N ASN A 75 -4.82 16.07 -0.77
CA ASN A 75 -5.77 17.15 -0.54
C ASN A 75 -5.15 18.56 -0.66
N ASP A 76 -3.82 18.66 -0.51
CA ASP A 76 -3.10 19.95 -0.60
C ASP A 76 -2.60 20.26 -2.01
N ILE A 77 -2.31 19.23 -2.82
CA ILE A 77 -1.64 19.41 -4.12
C ILE A 77 -2.60 19.53 -5.30
N THR A 78 -3.87 19.13 -5.15
CA THR A 78 -4.84 19.15 -6.26
C THR A 78 -6.25 19.49 -5.79
N SER A 79 -7.10 19.87 -6.75
CA SER A 79 -8.55 20.03 -6.54
C SER A 79 -9.27 18.68 -6.58
N GLU A 80 -10.48 18.63 -6.00
CA GLU A 80 -11.33 17.43 -5.96
C GLU A 80 -11.58 16.82 -7.35
N GLU A 81 -11.74 17.67 -8.37
CA GLU A 81 -12.01 17.26 -9.76
C GLU A 81 -10.84 16.48 -10.38
N ARG A 82 -9.60 16.84 -10.01
CA ARG A 82 -8.39 16.22 -10.55
C ARG A 82 -7.76 15.18 -9.64
N MET A 83 -8.35 14.90 -8.47
CA MET A 83 -7.79 13.95 -7.50
C MET A 83 -7.55 12.56 -8.07
N ASP A 84 -8.50 12.05 -8.86
CA ASP A 84 -8.38 10.73 -9.49
C ASP A 84 -7.18 10.69 -10.46
N GLU A 85 -7.03 11.74 -11.26
CA GLU A 85 -5.94 11.86 -12.22
C GLU A 85 -4.58 11.90 -11.50
N VAL A 86 -4.43 12.82 -10.55
CA VAL A 86 -3.17 13.01 -9.81
C VAL A 86 -2.81 11.75 -9.01
N SER A 87 -3.78 11.12 -8.34
CA SER A 87 -3.57 9.88 -7.63
C SER A 87 -3.13 8.76 -8.57
N SER A 88 -3.78 8.62 -9.74
CA SER A 88 -3.47 7.61 -10.74
C SER A 88 -2.08 7.79 -11.33
N TYR A 89 -1.67 9.01 -11.65
CA TYR A 89 -0.30 9.29 -12.09
C TYR A 89 0.73 8.98 -11.00
N GLY A 90 0.45 9.31 -9.74
CA GLY A 90 1.34 9.00 -8.63
C GLY A 90 1.61 7.49 -8.50
N PHE A 91 0.56 6.68 -8.58
CA PHE A 91 0.70 5.22 -8.57
C PHE A 91 1.39 4.68 -9.83
N ALA A 92 1.03 5.18 -11.02
CA ALA A 92 1.67 4.78 -12.28
C ALA A 92 3.19 4.99 -12.22
N TRP A 93 3.64 6.20 -11.91
CA TRP A 93 5.06 6.49 -11.77
C TRP A 93 5.73 5.71 -10.64
N GLY A 94 5.00 5.38 -9.56
CA GLY A 94 5.47 4.51 -8.50
C GLY A 94 5.77 3.10 -9.01
N TYR A 95 4.88 2.51 -9.79
CA TYR A 95 5.06 1.15 -10.34
C TYR A 95 6.25 1.07 -11.29
N ILE A 96 6.31 1.92 -12.31
CA ILE A 96 7.42 1.85 -13.27
C ILE A 96 8.74 2.31 -12.63
N GLY A 97 8.70 3.33 -11.75
CA GLY A 97 9.88 3.84 -11.07
C GLY A 97 10.52 2.81 -10.13
N SER A 98 9.73 1.95 -9.50
CA SER A 98 10.23 0.90 -8.61
C SER A 98 11.00 -0.21 -9.35
N CYS A 99 10.76 -0.40 -10.65
CA CYS A 99 11.46 -1.41 -11.44
C CYS A 99 12.97 -1.15 -11.51
N ILE A 100 13.42 0.10 -11.56
CA ILE A 100 14.84 0.46 -11.68
C ILE A 100 15.65 0.00 -10.46
N PRO A 101 15.35 0.47 -9.23
CA PRO A 101 16.08 0.04 -8.05
C PRO A 101 15.93 -1.47 -7.78
N PHE A 102 14.77 -2.04 -8.10
CA PHE A 102 14.54 -3.48 -7.96
C PHE A 102 15.47 -4.30 -8.86
N LEU A 103 15.62 -3.93 -10.15
CA LEU A 103 16.53 -4.62 -11.07
C LEU A 103 17.98 -4.54 -10.62
N ILE A 104 18.44 -3.36 -10.15
CA ILE A 104 19.81 -3.20 -9.65
C ILE A 104 20.03 -4.07 -8.39
N ALA A 105 19.09 -4.06 -7.46
CA ALA A 105 19.15 -4.88 -6.25
C ALA A 105 19.12 -6.39 -6.59
N LEU A 106 18.31 -6.79 -7.58
CA LEU A 106 18.26 -8.17 -8.06
C LEU A 106 19.59 -8.61 -8.69
N ILE A 107 20.20 -7.78 -9.52
CA ILE A 107 21.52 -8.07 -10.11
C ILE A 107 22.56 -8.23 -8.99
N ALA A 108 22.56 -7.35 -7.99
CA ALA A 108 23.46 -7.46 -6.85
C ALA A 108 23.24 -8.76 -6.06
N TYR A 109 21.99 -9.17 -5.86
CA TYR A 109 21.62 -10.43 -5.22
C TYR A 109 22.11 -11.64 -6.03
N VAL A 110 21.90 -11.66 -7.35
CA VAL A 110 22.34 -12.76 -8.24
C VAL A 110 23.86 -12.89 -8.23
N LEU A 111 24.58 -11.75 -8.18
CA LEU A 111 26.04 -11.75 -8.07
C LEU A 111 26.55 -12.11 -6.66
N GLY A 112 25.65 -12.21 -5.68
CA GLY A 112 25.97 -12.55 -4.29
C GLY A 112 26.38 -14.01 -4.10
N PRO A 113 26.75 -14.39 -2.83
CA PRO A 113 27.35 -15.69 -2.53
C PRO A 113 26.39 -16.87 -2.77
N ASP A 114 25.10 -16.67 -2.65
CA ASP A 114 24.10 -17.73 -2.77
C ASP A 114 23.83 -18.18 -4.22
N MET A 115 24.30 -17.41 -5.21
CA MET A 115 24.05 -17.67 -6.63
C MET A 115 25.36 -17.78 -7.44
N VAL A 116 25.98 -16.66 -7.79
CA VAL A 116 27.19 -16.61 -8.63
C VAL A 116 28.48 -16.52 -7.79
N GLY A 117 28.40 -15.94 -6.59
CA GLY A 117 29.53 -15.85 -5.66
C GLY A 117 30.62 -14.83 -6.04
N VAL A 118 30.33 -13.86 -6.91
CA VAL A 118 31.26 -12.80 -7.30
C VAL A 118 31.36 -11.70 -6.24
N LEU A 119 30.22 -11.36 -5.61
CA LEU A 119 30.15 -10.32 -4.57
C LEU A 119 30.11 -10.96 -3.17
N PRO A 120 30.86 -10.41 -2.19
CA PRO A 120 30.66 -10.76 -0.79
C PRO A 120 29.24 -10.44 -0.32
N ASP A 121 28.71 -11.21 0.66
CA ASP A 121 27.34 -11.07 1.18
C ASP A 121 27.03 -9.62 1.63
N ILE A 122 27.93 -9.02 2.40
CA ILE A 122 27.78 -7.63 2.88
C ILE A 122 27.70 -6.61 1.74
N LEU A 123 28.42 -6.82 0.64
CA LEU A 123 28.41 -5.92 -0.49
C LEU A 123 27.14 -6.10 -1.34
N SER A 124 26.72 -7.34 -1.57
CA SER A 124 25.47 -7.66 -2.26
C SER A 124 24.26 -7.02 -1.57
N LYS A 125 24.12 -7.23 -0.25
CA LYS A 125 23.07 -6.60 0.57
C LYS A 125 23.21 -5.08 0.62
N GLY A 126 24.43 -4.59 0.84
CA GLY A 126 24.76 -3.16 0.91
C GLY A 126 24.33 -2.41 -0.36
N ILE A 127 24.59 -2.97 -1.55
CA ILE A 127 24.15 -2.39 -2.82
C ILE A 127 22.62 -2.33 -2.88
N GLY A 128 21.92 -3.41 -2.57
CA GLY A 128 20.45 -3.47 -2.61
C GLY A 128 19.79 -2.40 -1.72
N PHE A 129 20.20 -2.31 -0.47
CA PHE A 129 19.67 -1.32 0.47
C PHE A 129 20.08 0.12 0.10
N THR A 130 21.32 0.34 -0.34
CA THR A 130 21.81 1.67 -0.71
C THR A 130 21.11 2.20 -1.96
N VAL A 131 20.94 1.38 -2.99
CA VAL A 131 20.22 1.78 -4.21
C VAL A 131 18.77 2.13 -3.88
N THR A 132 18.10 1.33 -3.04
CA THR A 132 16.74 1.62 -2.57
C THR A 132 16.67 2.97 -1.83
N ALA A 133 17.61 3.23 -0.92
CA ALA A 133 17.68 4.46 -0.15
C ALA A 133 17.95 5.70 -1.04
N VAL A 134 18.92 5.58 -1.96
CA VAL A 134 19.25 6.66 -2.91
C VAL A 134 18.06 6.94 -3.83
N TRP A 135 17.40 5.91 -4.33
CA TRP A 135 16.21 6.07 -5.15
C TRP A 135 15.09 6.78 -4.39
N TRP A 136 14.83 6.34 -3.16
CA TRP A 136 13.85 6.98 -2.29
C TRP A 136 14.17 8.46 -2.06
N LEU A 137 15.44 8.79 -1.80
CA LEU A 137 15.88 10.19 -1.66
C LEU A 137 15.61 10.99 -2.94
N LEU A 138 16.03 10.48 -4.10
CA LEU A 138 15.90 11.17 -5.39
C LEU A 138 14.44 11.50 -5.73
N VAL A 139 13.53 10.55 -5.54
CA VAL A 139 12.10 10.77 -5.85
C VAL A 139 11.40 11.63 -4.79
N THR A 140 11.96 11.74 -3.58
CA THR A 140 11.41 12.55 -2.49
C THR A 140 11.78 14.05 -2.62
N ILE A 141 12.96 14.38 -3.19
CA ILE A 141 13.43 15.76 -3.32
C ILE A 141 12.45 16.68 -4.07
N PRO A 142 11.88 16.31 -5.24
CA PRO A 142 10.92 17.17 -5.93
C PRO A 142 9.69 17.49 -5.11
N LEU A 143 9.17 16.49 -4.37
CA LEU A 143 8.02 16.67 -3.48
C LEU A 143 8.35 17.65 -2.36
N ILE A 144 9.47 17.48 -1.67
CA ILE A 144 9.89 18.38 -0.59
C ILE A 144 10.06 19.82 -1.10
N ARG A 145 10.62 20.01 -2.30
CA ARG A 145 10.81 21.34 -2.87
C ARG A 145 9.52 22.02 -3.29
N GLY A 146 8.60 21.25 -3.88
CA GLY A 146 7.36 21.79 -4.46
C GLY A 146 6.17 21.85 -3.51
N PHE A 147 6.15 21.06 -2.43
CA PHE A 147 4.98 20.93 -1.55
C PHE A 147 4.75 22.19 -0.70
N LYS A 148 3.49 22.62 -0.68
CA LYS A 148 2.95 23.67 0.22
C LYS A 148 1.68 23.14 0.86
N GLN A 149 1.63 23.13 2.17
CA GLN A 149 0.42 22.78 2.93
C GLN A 149 -0.63 23.87 2.77
N ARG A 150 -1.83 23.52 2.30
CA ARG A 150 -2.96 24.43 2.09
C ARG A 150 -4.05 24.21 3.14
N ASN A 151 -4.27 22.96 3.52
CA ASN A 151 -5.30 22.55 4.46
C ASN A 151 -4.62 22.20 5.79
N TYR A 152 -5.03 22.84 6.87
CA TYR A 152 -4.47 22.66 8.21
C TYR A 152 -5.45 23.07 9.30
N VAL A 153 -5.19 22.60 10.49
CA VAL A 153 -5.91 22.95 11.71
C VAL A 153 -5.11 23.97 12.50
N GLU A 154 -5.73 25.09 12.88
CA GLU A 154 -5.05 26.19 13.61
C GLU A 154 -4.86 25.96 15.12
N THR A 155 -5.30 24.82 15.66
CA THR A 155 -5.27 24.54 17.09
C THR A 155 -3.84 24.42 17.62
N GLU A 156 -3.48 25.22 18.60
CA GLU A 156 -2.22 25.11 19.35
C GLU A 156 -2.28 23.91 20.30
N GLY A 157 -1.39 22.94 20.13
CA GLY A 157 -1.21 21.86 21.09
C GLY A 157 -0.54 20.61 20.53
N HIS A 158 0.76 20.44 20.82
CA HIS A 158 1.58 19.28 20.41
C HIS A 158 1.47 18.11 21.42
N ASP A 159 0.36 17.98 22.12
CA ASP A 159 0.18 16.98 23.16
C ASP A 159 -0.24 15.65 22.54
N ILE A 160 0.64 14.66 22.58
CA ILE A 160 0.41 13.29 22.09
C ILE A 160 -0.84 12.66 22.75
N ARG A 161 -1.10 12.98 24.04
CA ARG A 161 -2.32 12.50 24.71
C ARG A 161 -3.59 13.04 24.05
N LYS A 162 -3.57 14.31 23.62
CA LYS A 162 -4.68 14.93 22.91
C LYS A 162 -4.84 14.30 21.50
N ALA A 163 -3.74 13.91 20.84
CA ALA A 163 -3.79 13.22 19.56
C ALA A 163 -4.51 11.85 19.68
N PHE A 164 -4.20 11.05 20.70
CA PHE A 164 -4.92 9.80 20.96
C PHE A 164 -6.41 10.01 21.23
N ALA A 165 -6.75 10.97 22.09
CA ALA A 165 -8.13 11.30 22.39
C ALA A 165 -8.89 11.76 21.13
N LYS A 166 -8.24 12.55 20.27
CA LYS A 166 -8.80 13.02 19.00
C LYS A 166 -9.08 11.86 18.05
N ILE A 167 -8.13 10.95 17.87
CA ILE A 167 -8.30 9.75 17.02
C ILE A 167 -9.49 8.93 17.50
N PHE A 168 -9.60 8.69 18.81
CA PHE A 168 -10.72 7.92 19.35
C PHE A 168 -12.06 8.61 19.15
N HIS A 169 -12.09 9.95 19.30
CA HIS A 169 -13.27 10.75 19.02
C HIS A 169 -13.66 10.69 17.54
N THR A 170 -12.69 10.79 16.63
CA THR A 170 -12.94 10.71 15.18
C THR A 170 -13.41 9.33 14.77
N LEU A 171 -12.83 8.24 15.29
CA LEU A 171 -13.32 6.88 15.07
C LEU A 171 -14.78 6.71 15.55
N LYS A 172 -15.11 7.23 16.72
CA LYS A 172 -16.48 7.24 17.24
C LYS A 172 -17.42 8.04 16.33
N ASN A 173 -16.99 9.21 15.87
CA ASN A 173 -17.76 10.05 14.97
C ASN A 173 -18.01 9.37 13.61
N ILE A 174 -16.99 8.74 13.02
CA ILE A 174 -17.12 7.92 11.81
C ILE A 174 -18.15 6.80 12.06
N ALA A 175 -18.04 6.07 13.16
CA ALA A 175 -18.93 4.96 13.47
C ALA A 175 -20.40 5.37 13.69
N THR A 176 -20.65 6.57 14.24
CA THR A 176 -22.01 7.01 14.60
C THR A 176 -22.66 7.93 13.57
N HIS A 177 -21.91 8.84 13.00
CA HIS A 177 -22.46 9.93 12.17
C HIS A 177 -22.05 9.82 10.70
N ASP A 178 -20.77 9.52 10.38
CA ASP A 178 -20.28 9.49 9.00
C ASP A 178 -20.35 8.08 8.41
N LYS A 179 -21.55 7.64 8.10
CA LYS A 179 -21.79 6.29 7.54
C LYS A 179 -21.13 6.07 6.18
N LYS A 180 -20.90 7.12 5.40
CA LYS A 180 -20.22 7.00 4.10
C LYS A 180 -18.79 6.60 4.27
N VAL A 181 -18.05 7.28 5.14
CA VAL A 181 -16.65 6.95 5.46
C VAL A 181 -16.57 5.58 6.13
N LEU A 182 -17.48 5.27 7.08
CA LEU A 182 -17.50 3.96 7.74
C LEU A 182 -17.63 2.81 6.75
N PHE A 183 -18.66 2.83 5.90
CA PHE A 183 -18.89 1.74 4.96
C PHE A 183 -17.81 1.66 3.88
N PHE A 184 -17.22 2.80 3.50
CA PHE A 184 -16.06 2.80 2.62
C PHE A 184 -14.85 2.13 3.28
N LEU A 185 -14.52 2.46 4.53
CA LEU A 185 -13.39 1.85 5.25
C LEU A 185 -13.58 0.34 5.45
N ILE A 186 -14.81 -0.12 5.73
CA ILE A 186 -15.13 -1.56 5.80
C ILE A 186 -14.94 -2.22 4.43
N ALA A 187 -15.46 -1.60 3.36
CA ALA A 187 -15.28 -2.11 2.00
C ALA A 187 -13.80 -2.18 1.64
N PHE A 188 -13.07 -1.09 1.91
CA PHE A 188 -11.64 -0.95 1.65
C PHE A 188 -10.84 -2.04 2.36
N PHE A 189 -11.07 -2.23 3.66
CA PHE A 189 -10.44 -3.28 4.45
C PHE A 189 -10.62 -4.66 3.81
N LEU A 190 -11.84 -5.01 3.42
CA LEU A 190 -12.15 -6.32 2.86
C LEU A 190 -11.47 -6.54 1.50
N TYR A 191 -11.65 -5.62 0.54
CA TYR A 191 -11.10 -5.87 -0.78
C TYR A 191 -9.57 -5.66 -0.84
N ILE A 192 -9.01 -4.75 -0.04
CA ILE A 192 -7.55 -4.55 -0.02
C ILE A 192 -6.83 -5.70 0.70
N ASP A 193 -7.48 -6.35 1.68
CA ASP A 193 -6.99 -7.59 2.28
C ASP A 193 -6.86 -8.70 1.23
N GLY A 194 -7.91 -8.90 0.44
CA GLY A 194 -7.86 -9.86 -0.67
C GLY A 194 -6.75 -9.53 -1.67
N VAL A 195 -6.64 -8.27 -2.09
CA VAL A 195 -5.59 -7.79 -3.03
C VAL A 195 -4.19 -8.02 -2.44
N GLY A 196 -3.94 -7.54 -1.23
CA GLY A 196 -2.64 -7.67 -0.55
C GLY A 196 -2.27 -9.14 -0.34
N THR A 197 -3.22 -9.96 0.10
CA THR A 197 -2.98 -11.39 0.33
C THR A 197 -2.59 -12.13 -0.95
N ILE A 198 -3.23 -11.84 -2.08
CA ILE A 198 -2.86 -12.45 -3.38
C ILE A 198 -1.43 -12.03 -3.78
N ILE A 199 -1.09 -10.75 -3.62
CA ILE A 199 0.23 -10.21 -3.99
C ILE A 199 1.32 -10.76 -3.06
N ASP A 200 1.11 -10.72 -1.75
CA ASP A 200 2.09 -11.16 -0.74
C ASP A 200 2.36 -12.67 -0.83
N ASN A 201 1.38 -13.45 -1.28
CA ASN A 201 1.52 -14.90 -1.46
C ASN A 201 1.85 -15.33 -2.90
N ALA A 202 2.08 -14.39 -3.83
CA ALA A 202 2.36 -14.73 -5.24
C ALA A 202 3.57 -15.68 -5.39
N ILE A 203 4.64 -15.46 -4.61
CA ILE A 203 5.83 -16.34 -4.60
C ILE A 203 5.45 -17.73 -4.06
N ASN A 204 4.68 -17.81 -2.97
CA ASN A 204 4.23 -19.08 -2.39
C ASN A 204 3.37 -19.86 -3.39
N ILE A 205 2.47 -19.17 -4.09
CA ILE A 205 1.63 -19.76 -5.13
C ILE A 205 2.51 -20.32 -6.26
N GLY A 206 3.49 -19.54 -6.72
CA GLY A 206 4.43 -19.97 -7.75
C GLY A 206 5.28 -21.18 -7.32
N THR A 207 5.71 -21.19 -6.05
CA THR A 207 6.50 -22.30 -5.48
C THR A 207 5.67 -23.59 -5.38
N ASP A 208 4.43 -23.49 -4.91
CA ASP A 208 3.50 -24.63 -4.84
C ASP A 208 3.19 -25.21 -6.26
N LEU A 209 3.34 -24.40 -7.30
CA LEU A 209 3.24 -24.82 -8.71
C LEU A 209 4.58 -25.30 -9.31
N ASN A 210 5.62 -25.47 -8.50
CA ASN A 210 6.98 -25.85 -8.93
C ASN A 210 7.59 -24.91 -9.99
N LEU A 211 7.23 -23.62 -9.96
CA LEU A 211 7.84 -22.61 -10.83
C LEU A 211 9.23 -22.24 -10.31
N ASN A 212 10.18 -22.05 -11.23
CA ASN A 212 11.50 -21.59 -10.83
C ASN A 212 11.48 -20.13 -10.32
N THR A 213 12.36 -19.81 -9.39
CA THR A 213 12.43 -18.49 -8.74
C THR A 213 12.65 -17.35 -9.74
N VAL A 214 13.45 -17.57 -10.79
CA VAL A 214 13.71 -16.56 -11.83
C VAL A 214 12.43 -16.24 -12.60
N GLY A 215 11.64 -17.25 -12.96
CA GLY A 215 10.34 -17.05 -13.62
C GLY A 215 9.37 -16.25 -12.75
N GLN A 216 9.31 -16.55 -11.43
CA GLN A 216 8.47 -15.81 -10.49
C GLN A 216 8.86 -14.33 -10.41
N VAL A 217 10.15 -14.02 -10.32
CA VAL A 217 10.66 -12.63 -10.30
C VAL A 217 10.37 -11.89 -11.60
N VAL A 218 10.50 -12.55 -12.76
CA VAL A 218 10.14 -11.97 -14.06
C VAL A 218 8.65 -11.62 -14.11
N PHE A 219 7.77 -12.49 -13.61
CA PHE A 219 6.33 -12.19 -13.56
C PHE A 219 6.01 -11.04 -12.60
N LEU A 220 6.68 -10.94 -11.45
CA LEU A 220 6.51 -9.80 -10.54
C LEU A 220 6.89 -8.49 -11.22
N LEU A 221 8.00 -8.46 -11.97
CA LEU A 221 8.39 -7.28 -12.76
C LEU A 221 7.37 -6.97 -13.88
N ALA A 222 6.93 -8.00 -14.61
CA ALA A 222 5.92 -7.83 -15.64
C ALA A 222 4.61 -7.26 -15.07
N THR A 223 4.19 -7.72 -13.88
CA THR A 223 3.02 -7.19 -13.17
C THR A 223 3.17 -5.70 -12.87
N GLN A 224 4.36 -5.20 -12.49
CA GLN A 224 4.59 -3.78 -12.24
C GLN A 224 4.45 -2.94 -13.53
N VAL A 225 4.96 -3.45 -14.66
CA VAL A 225 4.81 -2.77 -15.96
C VAL A 225 3.35 -2.71 -16.39
N VAL A 226 2.61 -3.81 -16.20
CA VAL A 226 1.16 -3.84 -16.47
C VAL A 226 0.40 -2.92 -15.52
N ALA A 227 0.78 -2.86 -14.24
CA ALA A 227 0.16 -2.00 -13.24
C ALA A 227 0.39 -0.50 -13.54
N PHE A 228 1.52 -0.13 -14.15
CA PHE A 228 1.70 1.21 -14.70
C PHE A 228 0.57 1.55 -15.69
N GLY A 229 0.34 0.69 -16.70
CA GLY A 229 -0.76 0.87 -17.66
C GLY A 229 -2.14 0.84 -16.99
N GLY A 230 -2.36 -0.10 -16.08
CA GLY A 230 -3.59 -0.22 -15.29
C GLY A 230 -3.91 1.05 -14.49
N SER A 231 -2.92 1.69 -13.89
CA SER A 231 -3.11 2.95 -13.15
C SER A 231 -3.59 4.09 -14.03
N LEU A 232 -3.29 4.09 -15.34
CA LEU A 232 -3.68 5.12 -16.28
C LEU A 232 -5.09 4.92 -16.88
N VAL A 233 -5.76 3.82 -16.55
CA VAL A 233 -7.11 3.49 -17.04
C VAL A 233 -8.11 4.61 -16.74
N ARG A 234 -7.95 5.35 -15.63
CA ARG A 234 -8.79 6.51 -15.30
C ARG A 234 -8.87 7.52 -16.44
N LYS A 235 -7.76 7.77 -17.15
CA LYS A 235 -7.72 8.70 -18.27
C LYS A 235 -8.58 8.22 -19.47
N ALA A 236 -8.63 6.91 -19.70
CA ALA A 236 -9.46 6.32 -20.75
C ALA A 236 -10.98 6.36 -20.40
N PHE A 237 -11.31 6.41 -19.10
CA PHE A 237 -12.67 6.37 -18.58
C PHE A 237 -13.03 7.62 -17.77
N GLU A 238 -12.64 8.80 -18.24
CA GLU A 238 -12.85 10.09 -17.55
C GLU A 238 -14.32 10.37 -17.18
N LYS A 239 -15.25 9.89 -18.00
CA LYS A 239 -16.70 10.07 -17.79
C LYS A 239 -17.30 9.13 -16.75
N CYS A 240 -16.58 8.08 -16.35
CA CYS A 240 -17.08 7.12 -15.37
C CYS A 240 -16.91 7.65 -13.94
N ASN A 241 -17.87 7.37 -13.08
CA ASN A 241 -17.77 7.67 -11.66
C ASN A 241 -16.63 6.84 -11.01
N THR A 242 -15.86 7.45 -10.12
CA THR A 242 -14.75 6.82 -9.38
C THR A 242 -15.19 5.51 -8.70
N VAL A 243 -16.36 5.52 -8.05
CA VAL A 243 -16.91 4.34 -7.37
C VAL A 243 -17.17 3.20 -8.36
N THR A 244 -17.72 3.52 -9.55
CA THR A 244 -17.96 2.50 -10.58
C THR A 244 -16.67 1.84 -11.03
N LEU A 245 -15.58 2.61 -11.21
CA LEU A 245 -14.30 2.06 -11.58
C LEU A 245 -13.69 1.18 -10.47
N ILE A 246 -13.82 1.58 -9.19
CA ILE A 246 -13.40 0.74 -8.06
C ILE A 246 -14.22 -0.57 -8.04
N LEU A 247 -15.53 -0.51 -8.26
CA LEU A 247 -16.38 -1.70 -8.31
C LEU A 247 -16.00 -2.66 -9.46
N VAL A 248 -15.62 -2.11 -10.62
CA VAL A 248 -15.08 -2.92 -11.74
C VAL A 248 -13.77 -3.61 -11.34
N CYS A 249 -12.88 -2.90 -10.66
CA CYS A 249 -11.64 -3.49 -10.16
C CYS A 249 -11.91 -4.61 -9.13
N ILE A 250 -12.85 -4.40 -8.18
CA ILE A 250 -13.24 -5.42 -7.20
C ILE A 250 -13.84 -6.64 -7.90
N ALA A 251 -14.71 -6.45 -8.90
CA ALA A 251 -15.25 -7.54 -9.69
C ALA A 251 -14.16 -8.29 -10.48
N GLY A 252 -13.16 -7.55 -11.01
CA GLY A 252 -11.99 -8.14 -11.64
C GLY A 252 -11.19 -9.03 -10.67
N TYR A 253 -10.92 -8.55 -9.47
CA TYR A 253 -10.25 -9.35 -8.43
C TYR A 253 -11.08 -10.54 -7.93
N PHE A 254 -12.41 -10.41 -7.86
CA PHE A 254 -13.30 -11.53 -7.63
C PHE A 254 -13.10 -12.63 -8.69
N GLY A 255 -13.07 -12.25 -9.97
CA GLY A 255 -12.79 -13.16 -11.07
C GLY A 255 -11.38 -13.78 -10.99
N ILE A 256 -10.37 -13.00 -10.62
CA ILE A 256 -8.99 -13.45 -10.39
C ILE A 256 -8.94 -14.51 -9.28
N ALA A 257 -9.63 -14.27 -8.16
CA ALA A 257 -9.69 -15.23 -7.05
C ALA A 257 -10.33 -16.56 -7.47
N LEU A 258 -11.41 -16.53 -8.24
CA LEU A 258 -12.03 -17.76 -8.78
C LEU A 258 -11.15 -18.45 -9.84
N TYR A 259 -10.47 -17.65 -10.68
CA TYR A 259 -9.54 -18.21 -11.67
C TYR A 259 -8.37 -18.96 -11.02
N ALA A 260 -8.01 -18.61 -9.79
CA ALA A 260 -6.98 -19.32 -9.02
C ALA A 260 -7.27 -20.82 -8.86
N LEU A 261 -8.53 -21.26 -8.91
CA LEU A 261 -8.88 -22.69 -8.90
C LEU A 261 -8.31 -23.46 -10.11
N MET A 262 -8.05 -22.78 -11.22
CA MET A 262 -7.54 -23.37 -12.46
C MET A 262 -6.01 -23.32 -12.56
N LEU A 263 -5.32 -22.77 -11.54
CA LEU A 263 -3.87 -22.64 -11.56
C LEU A 263 -3.20 -24.03 -11.55
N SER A 264 -2.55 -24.38 -12.67
CA SER A 264 -1.86 -25.65 -12.82
C SER A 264 -0.59 -25.54 -13.69
N SER A 265 -0.32 -24.38 -14.28
CA SER A 265 0.80 -24.18 -15.20
C SER A 265 1.34 -22.76 -15.16
N LEU A 266 2.54 -22.60 -15.73
CA LEU A 266 3.16 -21.29 -15.92
C LEU A 266 2.29 -20.33 -16.72
N LEU A 267 1.55 -20.82 -17.72
CA LEU A 267 0.65 -20.00 -18.51
C LEU A 267 -0.51 -19.46 -17.67
N HIS A 268 -1.13 -20.29 -16.83
CA HIS A 268 -2.19 -19.85 -15.94
C HIS A 268 -1.67 -18.79 -14.94
N PHE A 269 -0.45 -18.99 -14.44
CA PHE A 269 0.19 -18.01 -13.56
C PHE A 269 0.47 -16.67 -14.27
N ALA A 270 0.95 -16.72 -15.52
CA ALA A 270 1.18 -15.52 -16.33
C ALA A 270 -0.12 -14.74 -16.59
N ILE A 271 -1.20 -15.45 -16.92
CA ILE A 271 -2.53 -14.83 -17.11
C ILE A 271 -3.02 -14.18 -15.81
N LEU A 272 -2.88 -14.88 -14.68
CA LEU A 272 -3.21 -14.34 -13.37
C LEU A 272 -2.42 -13.05 -13.08
N ALA A 273 -1.10 -13.09 -13.25
CA ALA A 273 -0.21 -11.95 -13.01
C ALA A 273 -0.57 -10.74 -13.90
N PHE A 274 -0.92 -10.99 -15.17
CA PHE A 274 -1.38 -9.94 -16.08
C PHE A 274 -2.66 -9.26 -15.58
N PHE A 275 -3.69 -10.01 -15.21
CA PHE A 275 -4.94 -9.44 -14.70
C PHE A 275 -4.76 -8.75 -13.35
N ILE A 276 -3.92 -9.28 -12.45
CA ILE A 276 -3.55 -8.59 -11.21
C ILE A 276 -2.96 -7.22 -11.56
N GLY A 277 -1.98 -7.15 -12.46
CA GLY A 277 -1.39 -5.88 -12.89
C GLY A 277 -2.43 -4.90 -13.43
N CYS A 278 -3.36 -5.33 -14.27
CA CYS A 278 -4.41 -4.48 -14.84
C CYS A 278 -5.25 -3.75 -13.76
N PHE A 279 -5.57 -4.43 -12.68
CA PHE A 279 -6.46 -3.87 -11.66
C PHE A 279 -5.73 -3.27 -10.45
N GLN A 280 -4.50 -3.72 -10.14
CA GLN A 280 -3.75 -3.33 -8.94
C GLN A 280 -3.53 -1.82 -8.85
N GLY A 281 -3.06 -1.22 -9.91
CA GLY A 281 -2.77 0.21 -9.94
C GLY A 281 -4.04 1.06 -9.81
N SER A 282 -5.09 0.67 -10.54
CA SER A 282 -6.38 1.37 -10.51
C SER A 282 -7.07 1.27 -9.16
N ILE A 283 -7.16 0.08 -8.56
CA ILE A 283 -7.89 -0.08 -7.29
C ILE A 283 -7.25 0.71 -6.15
N GLN A 284 -5.91 0.75 -6.08
CA GLN A 284 -5.20 1.50 -5.05
C GLN A 284 -5.30 3.00 -5.26
N SER A 285 -5.05 3.48 -6.48
CA SER A 285 -5.07 4.92 -6.79
C SER A 285 -6.46 5.54 -6.65
N LEU A 286 -7.49 4.84 -7.12
CA LEU A 286 -8.87 5.31 -7.04
C LEU A 286 -9.44 5.22 -5.61
N SER A 287 -9.05 4.21 -4.83
CA SER A 287 -9.43 4.13 -3.42
C SER A 287 -8.88 5.31 -2.62
N ARG A 288 -7.59 5.65 -2.82
CA ARG A 288 -6.97 6.81 -2.18
C ARG A 288 -7.66 8.12 -2.59
N SER A 289 -7.91 8.33 -3.86
CA SER A 289 -8.55 9.55 -4.35
C SER A 289 -10.00 9.66 -3.89
N TYR A 290 -10.77 8.57 -3.92
CA TYR A 290 -12.13 8.56 -3.43
C TYR A 290 -12.20 8.87 -1.93
N TYR A 291 -11.30 8.28 -1.14
CA TYR A 291 -11.21 8.59 0.28
C TYR A 291 -10.90 10.06 0.53
N SER A 292 -9.93 10.63 -0.18
CA SER A 292 -9.62 12.07 -0.12
C SER A 292 -10.83 12.98 -0.39
N LYS A 293 -11.74 12.55 -1.27
CA LYS A 293 -12.94 13.32 -1.63
C LYS A 293 -14.05 13.30 -0.58
N ILE A 294 -14.09 12.25 0.26
CA ILE A 294 -15.18 12.05 1.24
C ILE A 294 -14.80 12.45 2.66
N ILE A 295 -13.55 12.84 2.90
CA ILE A 295 -13.05 13.28 4.20
C ILE A 295 -12.84 14.79 4.26
N PRO A 296 -12.83 15.41 5.47
CA PRO A 296 -12.45 16.81 5.64
C PRO A 296 -10.99 17.05 5.25
N ALA A 297 -10.73 17.99 4.33
CA ALA A 297 -9.39 18.27 3.82
C ALA A 297 -8.41 18.75 4.91
N GLU A 298 -8.91 19.50 5.90
CA GLU A 298 -8.13 20.06 7.03
C GLU A 298 -7.59 18.96 7.96
N ASN A 299 -8.33 17.86 8.10
CA ASN A 299 -7.98 16.71 8.94
C ASN A 299 -7.49 15.50 8.10
N SER A 300 -7.01 15.76 6.89
CA SER A 300 -6.62 14.69 5.96
C SER A 300 -5.55 13.75 6.55
N GLY A 301 -4.60 14.26 7.32
CA GLY A 301 -3.57 13.44 7.97
C GLY A 301 -4.16 12.46 8.98
N GLU A 302 -5.05 12.94 9.85
CA GLU A 302 -5.75 12.10 10.84
C GLU A 302 -6.56 10.99 10.14
N TYR A 303 -7.37 11.35 9.15
CA TYR A 303 -8.18 10.39 8.40
C TYR A 303 -7.33 9.39 7.61
N PHE A 304 -6.24 9.82 6.97
CA PHE A 304 -5.31 8.91 6.31
C PHE A 304 -4.55 8.02 7.31
N GLY A 305 -4.31 8.49 8.52
CA GLY A 305 -3.83 7.64 9.61
C GLY A 305 -4.81 6.51 9.94
N ILE A 306 -6.11 6.80 10.00
CA ILE A 306 -7.16 5.79 10.16
C ILE A 306 -7.22 4.84 8.96
N TYR A 307 -7.18 5.37 7.73
CA TYR A 307 -7.12 4.59 6.50
C TYR A 307 -5.96 3.59 6.49
N ASP A 308 -4.80 4.01 7.02
CA ASP A 308 -3.60 3.20 7.11
C ASP A 308 -3.76 2.02 8.10
N ILE A 309 -4.53 2.19 9.20
CA ILE A 309 -4.89 1.07 10.08
C ILE A 309 -5.65 0.00 9.30
N PHE A 310 -6.65 0.40 8.53
CA PHE A 310 -7.44 -0.53 7.72
C PHE A 310 -6.61 -1.17 6.61
N SER A 311 -5.76 -0.40 5.94
CA SER A 311 -4.85 -0.91 4.91
C SER A 311 -3.85 -1.93 5.43
N LYS A 312 -3.24 -1.69 6.59
CA LYS A 312 -2.22 -2.57 7.18
C LYS A 312 -2.81 -3.73 7.99
N GLY A 313 -3.98 -3.50 8.60
CA GLY A 313 -4.76 -4.57 9.23
C GLY A 313 -5.32 -5.54 8.21
N ALA A 314 -5.47 -5.10 6.98
CA ALA A 314 -5.85 -5.90 5.84
C ALA A 314 -4.86 -7.02 5.54
N SER A 315 -4.24 -7.64 5.08
CA SER A 315 -3.27 -8.75 4.92
C SER A 315 -3.30 -9.81 6.04
N PHE A 316 -3.94 -9.51 7.18
CA PHE A 316 -4.04 -10.45 8.29
C PHE A 316 -5.16 -11.49 8.09
N LEU A 317 -6.35 -11.04 7.71
CA LEU A 317 -7.50 -11.96 7.56
C LEU A 317 -7.30 -12.90 6.37
N GLY A 318 -6.84 -12.39 5.24
CA GLY A 318 -6.59 -13.21 4.06
C GLY A 318 -5.49 -14.25 4.30
N SER A 319 -4.41 -13.85 4.98
CA SER A 319 -3.36 -14.80 5.38
C SER A 319 -3.87 -15.85 6.37
N ALA A 320 -4.74 -15.49 7.29
CA ALA A 320 -5.40 -16.43 8.20
C ALA A 320 -6.31 -17.43 7.45
N VAL A 321 -7.04 -16.95 6.43
CA VAL A 321 -7.84 -17.83 5.55
C VAL A 321 -6.96 -18.83 4.81
N ILE A 322 -5.83 -18.35 4.23
CA ILE A 322 -4.88 -19.26 3.56
C ILE A 322 -4.34 -20.31 4.53
N ALA A 323 -3.94 -19.90 5.74
CA ALA A 323 -3.44 -20.81 6.76
C ALA A 323 -4.51 -21.82 7.18
N ALA A 324 -5.75 -21.39 7.43
CA ALA A 324 -6.85 -22.26 7.82
C ALA A 324 -7.18 -23.31 6.75
N VAL A 325 -7.23 -22.90 5.48
CA VAL A 325 -7.48 -23.83 4.37
C VAL A 325 -6.35 -24.87 4.25
N LYS A 326 -5.08 -24.43 4.35
CA LYS A 326 -3.92 -25.34 4.32
C LYS A 326 -3.93 -26.32 5.50
N LEU A 327 -4.25 -25.86 6.71
CA LEU A 327 -4.39 -26.71 7.90
C LEU A 327 -5.52 -27.74 7.77
N ALA A 328 -6.58 -27.39 7.04
CA ALA A 328 -7.68 -28.32 6.73
C ALA A 328 -7.35 -29.29 5.57
N GLY A 329 -6.11 -29.29 5.06
CA GLY A 329 -5.67 -30.14 3.95
C GLY A 329 -6.05 -29.63 2.56
N GLY A 330 -6.53 -28.39 2.46
CA GLY A 330 -6.85 -27.75 1.17
C GLY A 330 -5.59 -27.28 0.41
N THR A 331 -5.75 -27.09 -0.89
CA THR A 331 -4.69 -26.56 -1.77
C THR A 331 -4.59 -25.03 -1.70
N ILE A 332 -3.46 -24.48 -2.12
CA ILE A 332 -3.29 -23.03 -2.24
C ILE A 332 -4.32 -22.40 -3.19
N ASN A 333 -4.68 -23.11 -4.25
CA ASN A 333 -5.69 -22.67 -5.22
C ASN A 333 -7.06 -22.43 -4.56
N VAL A 334 -7.50 -23.37 -3.71
CA VAL A 334 -8.74 -23.24 -2.93
C VAL A 334 -8.61 -22.11 -1.94
N ALA A 335 -7.46 -21.97 -1.27
CA ALA A 335 -7.24 -20.91 -0.30
C ALA A 335 -7.36 -19.50 -0.93
N VAL A 336 -6.76 -19.31 -2.12
CA VAL A 336 -6.87 -18.05 -2.87
C VAL A 336 -8.30 -17.82 -3.36
N ALA A 337 -9.00 -18.86 -3.81
CA ALA A 337 -10.39 -18.75 -4.24
C ALA A 337 -11.33 -18.34 -3.10
N CYS A 338 -11.07 -18.75 -1.85
CA CYS A 338 -11.84 -18.31 -0.69
C CYS A 338 -11.79 -16.78 -0.47
N LEU A 339 -10.75 -16.09 -0.96
CA LEU A 339 -10.67 -14.63 -0.91
C LEU A 339 -11.75 -13.94 -1.75
N ALA A 340 -12.40 -14.66 -2.68
CA ALA A 340 -13.55 -14.14 -3.43
C ALA A 340 -14.66 -13.62 -2.51
N VAL A 341 -14.83 -14.19 -1.31
CA VAL A 341 -15.80 -13.72 -0.30
C VAL A 341 -15.47 -12.28 0.12
N PHE A 342 -14.20 -11.94 0.30
CA PHE A 342 -13.77 -10.57 0.67
C PHE A 342 -14.09 -9.57 -0.43
N PHE A 343 -13.88 -9.94 -1.69
CA PHE A 343 -14.23 -9.09 -2.83
C PHE A 343 -15.74 -8.92 -2.96
N ALA A 344 -16.52 -9.99 -2.76
CA ALA A 344 -17.99 -9.92 -2.80
C ALA A 344 -18.53 -9.01 -1.69
N LEU A 345 -18.07 -9.17 -0.45
CA LEU A 345 -18.45 -8.31 0.67
C LEU A 345 -17.96 -6.87 0.45
N GLY A 346 -16.74 -6.67 0.01
CA GLY A 346 -16.19 -5.35 -0.31
C GLY A 346 -17.01 -4.62 -1.36
N PHE A 347 -17.47 -5.33 -2.40
CA PHE A 347 -18.37 -4.81 -3.42
C PHE A 347 -19.71 -4.33 -2.82
N ILE A 348 -20.32 -5.15 -1.96
CA ILE A 348 -21.60 -4.82 -1.32
C ILE A 348 -21.44 -3.58 -0.42
N PHE A 349 -20.42 -3.55 0.46
CA PHE A 349 -20.20 -2.43 1.35
C PHE A 349 -19.87 -1.13 0.61
N LEU A 350 -19.11 -1.20 -0.49
CA LEU A 350 -18.84 -0.03 -1.32
C LEU A 350 -20.12 0.51 -1.99
N ARG A 351 -21.01 -0.37 -2.44
CA ARG A 351 -22.34 0.03 -2.94
C ARG A 351 -23.21 0.68 -1.86
N ILE A 352 -23.11 0.20 -0.62
CA ILE A 352 -23.80 0.83 0.51
C ILE A 352 -23.21 2.22 0.79
N ALA A 353 -21.89 2.35 0.80
CA ALA A 353 -21.19 3.62 0.99
C ALA A 353 -21.59 4.67 -0.05
N ASP A 354 -21.70 4.26 -1.33
CA ASP A 354 -22.06 5.15 -2.42
C ASP A 354 -23.44 5.77 -2.27
N LYS A 355 -24.38 5.03 -1.68
CA LYS A 355 -25.75 5.50 -1.42
C LYS A 355 -25.85 6.47 -0.21
N GLN A 356 -24.82 6.55 0.64
CA GLN A 356 -24.82 7.45 1.79
C GLN A 356 -24.44 8.87 1.40
N LYS A 357 -25.01 9.87 2.07
CA LYS A 357 -24.62 11.27 1.93
C LYS A 357 -23.28 11.50 2.64
N ALA A 358 -22.37 12.24 2.02
CA ALA A 358 -21.18 12.72 2.71
C ALA A 358 -21.59 13.82 3.70
N ILE A 359 -21.11 13.74 4.93
CA ILE A 359 -21.19 14.83 5.90
C ILE A 359 -19.92 15.65 5.66
N ARG A 360 -20.07 16.76 4.93
CA ARG A 360 -18.98 17.74 4.71
C ARG A 360 -19.03 18.82 5.77
#